data_26510c3621a4808e869de851a84fad74
#
_entry.id   26510c3621a4808e869de851a84fad74
#
_cell.length_a   1.000
_cell.length_b   1.000
_cell.length_c   1.000
_cell.angle_alpha   90.00
_cell.angle_beta   90.00
_cell.angle_gamma   90.00
#
_symmetry.space_group_name_H-M   'P 1'
#
loop_
_entity.id
_entity.type
_entity.pdbx_description
1 polymer ?
#
loop_
_entity_poly.entity_id
_entity_poly.type
_entity_poly.pdbx_seq_one_letter_code
_entity_poly.pdbx_strand_id
1 'polypeptide(L)'
;VFILTIAFGVGYFVNYSVLGIGKTGVEEYEEELQLEAIAAEARKANMMASIDESSVVFDESGAALSSGKSIFEANCAACHSSDGGGGVGPNLTDEYWIHGGSIQDVFKIVKYGVVSKGMVPWEDQLSPVEIQQVSSFILSLKGSIPANPKDPQGELFVQEATQTVELASDSTAIIAFN
;
A
#
# COMPACT_ATOMS: atom_id res chain seq x y z
N VAL A 1 -19.03 49.65 -36.43
CA VAL A 1 -18.17 48.81 -35.56
C VAL A 1 -18.57 49.04 -34.10
N PHE A 2 -18.63 50.28 -33.60
CA PHE A 2 -18.86 50.59 -32.18
C PHE A 2 -20.22 50.09 -31.62
N ILE A 3 -21.30 50.22 -32.43
CA ILE A 3 -22.64 49.75 -32.05
C ILE A 3 -22.67 48.20 -31.92
N LEU A 4 -21.96 47.48 -32.78
CA LEU A 4 -21.87 46.01 -32.74
C LEU A 4 -21.12 45.54 -31.52
N THR A 5 -20.04 46.23 -31.11
CA THR A 5 -19.29 45.84 -29.90
C THR A 5 -20.11 46.08 -28.62
N ILE A 6 -20.90 47.17 -28.57
CA ILE A 6 -21.79 47.41 -27.43
C ILE A 6 -22.89 46.36 -27.39
N ALA A 7 -23.53 46.05 -28.51
CA ALA A 7 -24.58 45.04 -28.60
C ALA A 7 -24.07 43.66 -28.18
N PHE A 8 -22.85 43.29 -28.61
CA PHE A 8 -22.20 42.06 -28.21
C PHE A 8 -21.89 42.07 -26.71
N GLY A 9 -21.33 43.15 -26.16
CA GLY A 9 -21.02 43.27 -24.74
C GLY A 9 -22.26 43.17 -23.86
N VAL A 10 -23.36 43.82 -24.24
CA VAL A 10 -24.63 43.70 -23.52
C VAL A 10 -25.20 42.30 -23.62
N GLY A 11 -25.18 41.69 -24.82
CA GLY A 11 -25.61 40.30 -25.01
C GLY A 11 -24.79 39.29 -24.16
N TYR A 12 -23.47 39.46 -24.12
CA TYR A 12 -22.57 38.69 -23.30
C TYR A 12 -22.89 38.84 -21.80
N PHE A 13 -23.03 40.07 -21.34
CA PHE A 13 -23.35 40.34 -19.94
C PHE A 13 -24.71 39.78 -19.54
N VAL A 14 -25.73 39.93 -20.37
CA VAL A 14 -27.07 39.38 -20.11
C VAL A 14 -27.02 37.85 -20.09
N ASN A 15 -26.31 37.23 -21.02
CA ASN A 15 -26.18 35.78 -21.09
C ASN A 15 -25.52 35.19 -19.84
N TYR A 16 -24.39 35.74 -19.42
CA TYR A 16 -23.59 35.18 -18.33
C TYR A 16 -24.02 35.67 -16.94
N SER A 17 -24.45 36.93 -16.79
CA SER A 17 -24.73 37.52 -15.48
C SER A 17 -26.20 37.54 -15.10
N VAL A 18 -27.11 37.58 -16.09
CA VAL A 18 -28.55 37.64 -15.82
C VAL A 18 -29.27 36.34 -16.10
N LEU A 19 -28.96 35.68 -17.20
CA LEU A 19 -29.62 34.45 -17.59
C LEU A 19 -28.90 33.20 -17.06
N GLY A 20 -27.65 33.30 -16.66
CA GLY A 20 -26.85 32.18 -16.16
C GLY A 20 -26.70 31.02 -17.17
N ILE A 21 -26.78 31.35 -18.49
CA ILE A 21 -26.78 30.34 -19.56
C ILE A 21 -25.35 29.99 -19.99
N GLY A 22 -24.49 29.83 -19.08
CA GLY A 22 -23.11 29.40 -19.38
C GLY A 22 -22.36 29.20 -18.08
N LYS A 23 -21.52 28.19 -18.04
CA LYS A 23 -20.62 28.02 -16.91
C LYS A 23 -19.59 29.14 -16.94
N THR A 24 -19.27 29.68 -15.79
CA THR A 24 -18.13 30.59 -15.66
C THR A 24 -16.85 29.75 -15.67
N GLY A 25 -15.72 30.36 -16.04
CA GLY A 25 -14.43 29.64 -16.00
C GLY A 25 -14.07 29.09 -14.63
N VAL A 26 -14.65 29.65 -13.55
CA VAL A 26 -14.48 29.15 -12.20
C VAL A 26 -15.30 27.86 -11.99
N GLU A 27 -16.55 27.84 -12.45
CA GLU A 27 -17.40 26.65 -12.35
C GLU A 27 -16.88 25.49 -13.19
N GLU A 28 -16.35 25.76 -14.38
CA GLU A 28 -15.68 24.74 -15.21
C GLU A 28 -14.44 24.16 -14.51
N TYR A 29 -13.62 25.03 -13.94
CA TYR A 29 -12.44 24.61 -13.19
C TYR A 29 -12.77 23.78 -11.94
N GLU A 30 -13.80 24.18 -11.19
CA GLU A 30 -14.26 23.41 -10.02
C GLU A 30 -14.80 22.03 -10.42
N GLU A 31 -15.53 21.96 -11.55
CA GLU A 31 -16.03 20.69 -12.09
C GLU A 31 -14.87 19.77 -12.53
N GLU A 32 -13.86 20.31 -13.21
CA GLU A 32 -12.65 19.58 -13.60
C GLU A 32 -11.90 19.04 -12.38
N LEU A 33 -11.74 19.85 -11.33
CA LEU A 33 -11.12 19.42 -10.07
C LEU A 33 -11.89 18.28 -9.40
N GLN A 34 -13.22 18.34 -9.42
CA GLN A 34 -14.04 17.26 -8.85
C GLN A 34 -13.93 15.97 -9.67
N LEU A 35 -13.93 16.07 -10.99
CA LEU A 35 -13.76 14.91 -11.88
C LEU A 35 -12.36 14.28 -11.71
N GLU A 36 -11.33 15.10 -11.59
CA GLU A 36 -9.97 14.63 -11.31
C GLU A 36 -9.87 13.93 -9.95
N ALA A 37 -10.50 14.48 -8.92
CA ALA A 37 -10.53 13.87 -7.59
C ALA A 37 -11.22 12.48 -7.61
N ILE A 38 -12.37 12.39 -8.27
CA ILE A 38 -13.11 11.12 -8.44
C ILE A 38 -12.26 10.12 -9.24
N ALA A 39 -11.61 10.55 -10.31
CA ALA A 39 -10.75 9.70 -11.13
C ALA A 39 -9.50 9.24 -10.35
N ALA A 40 -8.94 10.09 -9.48
CA ALA A 40 -7.81 9.74 -8.62
C ALA A 40 -8.21 8.70 -7.58
N GLU A 41 -9.38 8.84 -6.95
CA GLU A 41 -9.91 7.86 -6.02
C GLU A 41 -10.21 6.52 -6.72
N ALA A 42 -10.80 6.53 -7.91
CA ALA A 42 -11.05 5.33 -8.69
C ALA A 42 -9.74 4.62 -9.08
N ARG A 43 -8.71 5.37 -9.49
CA ARG A 43 -7.37 4.81 -9.76
C ARG A 43 -6.75 4.18 -8.51
N LYS A 44 -6.85 4.88 -7.37
CA LYS A 44 -6.37 4.36 -6.09
C LYS A 44 -7.11 3.07 -5.69
N ALA A 45 -8.43 3.05 -5.79
CA ALA A 45 -9.24 1.86 -5.50
C ALA A 45 -8.88 0.68 -6.41
N ASN A 46 -8.67 0.92 -7.71
CA ASN A 46 -8.25 -0.12 -8.65
C ASN A 46 -6.83 -0.65 -8.35
N MET A 47 -5.89 0.22 -7.99
CA MET A 47 -4.55 -0.21 -7.56
C MET A 47 -4.64 -1.06 -6.29
N MET A 48 -5.45 -0.64 -5.33
CA MET A 48 -5.66 -1.39 -4.09
C MET A 48 -6.32 -2.75 -4.32
N ALA A 49 -7.23 -2.85 -5.28
CA ALA A 49 -7.88 -4.12 -5.65
C ALA A 49 -6.96 -5.05 -6.47
N SER A 50 -5.84 -4.54 -6.99
CA SER A 50 -4.90 -5.32 -7.83
C SER A 50 -3.72 -5.90 -7.06
N ILE A 51 -3.67 -5.74 -5.73
CA ILE A 51 -2.62 -6.34 -4.91
C ILE A 51 -2.84 -7.85 -4.82
N ASP A 52 -1.88 -8.58 -5.31
CA ASP A 52 -1.82 -10.04 -5.26
C ASP A 52 -0.45 -10.53 -4.75
N GLU A 53 -0.27 -11.84 -4.73
CA GLU A 53 0.97 -12.46 -4.24
C GLU A 53 2.22 -12.07 -5.04
N SER A 54 2.06 -11.63 -6.29
CA SER A 54 3.19 -11.25 -7.16
C SER A 54 3.52 -9.76 -7.08
N SER A 55 2.52 -8.93 -6.77
CA SER A 55 2.62 -7.47 -6.76
C SER A 55 2.76 -6.87 -5.36
N VAL A 56 2.49 -7.66 -4.31
CA VAL A 56 2.58 -7.20 -2.93
C VAL A 56 4.00 -6.77 -2.57
N VAL A 57 4.12 -5.61 -1.94
CA VAL A 57 5.38 -5.06 -1.44
C VAL A 57 5.28 -4.80 0.06
N PHE A 58 6.42 -4.83 0.73
CA PHE A 58 6.50 -4.43 2.14
C PHE A 58 6.22 -2.93 2.25
N ASP A 59 5.20 -2.56 3.02
CA ASP A 59 4.84 -1.16 3.29
C ASP A 59 5.29 -0.77 4.70
N GLU A 60 6.40 -0.04 4.76
CA GLU A 60 7.00 0.46 6.00
C GLU A 60 6.39 1.77 6.52
N SER A 61 5.38 2.31 5.83
CA SER A 61 4.74 3.54 6.27
C SER A 61 4.10 3.37 7.64
N GLY A 62 4.26 4.38 8.50
CA GLY A 62 3.69 4.34 9.84
C GLY A 62 2.17 4.14 9.85
N ALA A 63 1.47 4.60 8.83
CA ALA A 63 0.02 4.39 8.67
C ALA A 63 -0.30 2.93 8.39
N ALA A 64 0.41 2.28 7.46
CA ALA A 64 0.22 0.87 7.13
C ALA A 64 0.55 -0.04 8.31
N LEU A 65 1.68 0.20 8.99
CA LEU A 65 2.07 -0.58 10.16
C LEU A 65 1.09 -0.41 11.33
N SER A 66 0.55 0.79 11.55
CA SER A 66 -0.47 1.02 12.57
C SER A 66 -1.78 0.31 12.27
N SER A 67 -2.24 0.35 11.01
CA SER A 67 -3.42 -0.39 10.56
C SER A 67 -3.19 -1.89 10.67
N GLY A 68 -2.06 -2.39 10.19
CA GLY A 68 -1.66 -3.79 10.27
C GLY A 68 -1.61 -4.30 11.72
N LYS A 69 -1.09 -3.48 12.65
CA LYS A 69 -1.10 -3.78 14.09
C LYS A 69 -2.52 -3.96 14.62
N SER A 70 -3.43 -3.05 14.28
CA SER A 70 -4.82 -3.13 14.74
C SER A 70 -5.52 -4.38 14.21
N ILE A 71 -5.26 -4.74 12.94
CA ILE A 71 -5.79 -5.97 12.33
C ILE A 71 -5.20 -7.20 13.04
N PHE A 72 -3.89 -7.19 13.31
CA PHE A 72 -3.20 -8.28 14.00
C PHE A 72 -3.74 -8.52 15.40
N GLU A 73 -3.91 -7.46 16.17
CA GLU A 73 -4.47 -7.54 17.53
C GLU A 73 -5.89 -8.08 17.54
N ALA A 74 -6.70 -7.72 16.56
CA ALA A 74 -8.10 -8.17 16.46
C ALA A 74 -8.23 -9.63 16.01
N ASN A 75 -7.38 -10.08 15.08
CA ASN A 75 -7.62 -11.32 14.35
C ASN A 75 -6.54 -12.39 14.54
N CYS A 76 -5.31 -12.00 14.84
CA CYS A 76 -4.14 -12.90 14.83
C CYS A 76 -3.60 -13.20 16.23
N ALA A 77 -3.71 -12.24 17.14
CA ALA A 77 -3.11 -12.30 18.48
C ALA A 77 -3.61 -13.49 19.32
N ALA A 78 -4.84 -13.95 19.10
CA ALA A 78 -5.39 -15.10 19.81
C ALA A 78 -4.55 -16.38 19.62
N CYS A 79 -3.91 -16.54 18.47
CA CYS A 79 -3.07 -17.68 18.14
C CYS A 79 -1.58 -17.36 18.18
N HIS A 80 -1.19 -16.13 17.80
CA HIS A 80 0.21 -15.73 17.67
C HIS A 80 0.74 -14.88 18.84
N SER A 81 -0.07 -14.64 19.86
CA SER A 81 0.17 -13.70 20.96
C SER A 81 0.19 -12.24 20.49
N SER A 82 -0.12 -11.30 21.38
CA SER A 82 -0.19 -9.87 21.02
C SER A 82 1.17 -9.26 20.66
N ASP A 83 2.25 -9.88 21.12
CA ASP A 83 3.65 -9.52 20.86
C ASP A 83 4.28 -10.33 19.69
N GLY A 84 3.49 -11.20 19.05
CA GLY A 84 3.97 -12.06 17.96
C GLY A 84 4.80 -13.26 18.39
N GLY A 85 5.01 -13.46 19.70
CA GLY A 85 5.88 -14.51 20.23
C GLY A 85 5.39 -15.96 20.02
N GLY A 86 4.18 -16.13 19.50
CA GLY A 86 3.60 -17.44 19.26
C GLY A 86 2.76 -17.95 20.43
N GLY A 87 2.04 -18.99 20.17
CA GLY A 87 1.13 -19.68 21.11
C GLY A 87 0.63 -20.95 20.46
N VAL A 88 -0.65 -21.00 20.05
CA VAL A 88 -1.14 -22.04 19.15
C VAL A 88 -0.40 -21.96 17.80
N GLY A 89 -0.30 -20.74 17.26
CA GLY A 89 0.48 -20.44 16.07
C GLY A 89 2.00 -20.39 16.35
N PRO A 90 2.83 -20.31 15.29
CA PRO A 90 4.28 -20.14 15.42
C PRO A 90 4.66 -18.76 15.95
N ASN A 91 5.91 -18.65 16.42
CA ASN A 91 6.57 -17.39 16.69
C ASN A 91 6.79 -16.64 15.35
N LEU A 92 6.49 -15.34 15.34
CA LEU A 92 6.60 -14.45 14.18
C LEU A 92 7.72 -13.41 14.35
N THR A 93 8.45 -13.49 15.47
CA THR A 93 9.49 -12.51 15.81
C THR A 93 10.90 -13.02 15.49
N ASP A 94 11.04 -14.34 15.29
CA ASP A 94 12.32 -14.96 14.98
C ASP A 94 12.61 -15.01 13.46
N GLU A 95 13.73 -15.59 13.09
CA GLU A 95 14.16 -15.71 11.69
C GLU A 95 13.74 -17.03 11.03
N TYR A 96 12.95 -17.88 11.73
CA TYR A 96 12.57 -19.19 11.24
C TYR A 96 11.12 -19.19 10.73
N TRP A 97 10.93 -19.61 9.49
CA TRP A 97 9.64 -19.59 8.82
C TRP A 97 9.27 -20.96 8.28
N ILE A 98 8.04 -21.38 8.53
CA ILE A 98 7.52 -22.68 8.08
C ILE A 98 7.15 -22.64 6.59
N HIS A 99 6.72 -21.48 6.10
CA HIS A 99 6.16 -21.32 4.76
C HIS A 99 6.85 -20.20 3.95
N GLY A 100 8.08 -19.85 4.31
CA GLY A 100 8.78 -18.71 3.75
C GLY A 100 8.52 -17.40 4.51
N GLY A 101 9.51 -16.50 4.49
CA GLY A 101 9.50 -15.24 5.26
C GLY A 101 9.55 -14.00 4.39
N SER A 102 9.30 -14.11 3.08
CA SER A 102 9.13 -12.96 2.20
C SER A 102 7.76 -12.32 2.40
N ILE A 103 7.61 -11.07 1.97
CA ILE A 103 6.29 -10.41 2.03
C ILE A 103 5.24 -11.17 1.21
N GLN A 104 5.64 -11.75 0.09
CA GLN A 104 4.80 -12.57 -0.77
C GLN A 104 4.33 -13.84 -0.06
N ASP A 105 5.23 -14.51 0.66
CA ASP A 105 4.92 -15.73 1.40
C ASP A 105 3.94 -15.42 2.54
N VAL A 106 4.24 -14.40 3.35
CA VAL A 106 3.37 -14.00 4.47
C VAL A 106 2.01 -13.57 3.97
N PHE A 107 1.94 -12.75 2.91
CA PHE A 107 0.70 -12.34 2.28
C PHE A 107 -0.14 -13.56 1.83
N LYS A 108 0.49 -14.50 1.14
CA LYS A 108 -0.14 -15.71 0.66
C LYS A 108 -0.70 -16.57 1.81
N ILE A 109 0.08 -16.73 2.89
CA ILE A 109 -0.35 -17.50 4.06
C ILE A 109 -1.49 -16.81 4.80
N VAL A 110 -1.48 -15.51 4.95
CA VAL A 110 -2.60 -14.77 5.53
C VAL A 110 -3.84 -14.91 4.64
N LYS A 111 -3.69 -14.73 3.35
CA LYS A 111 -4.79 -14.80 2.40
C LYS A 111 -5.51 -16.15 2.41
N TYR A 112 -4.77 -17.23 2.22
CA TYR A 112 -5.34 -18.57 2.04
C TYR A 112 -5.37 -19.42 3.30
N GLY A 113 -4.70 -18.98 4.36
CA GLY A 113 -4.57 -19.74 5.59
C GLY A 113 -3.75 -21.01 5.45
N VAL A 114 -3.69 -21.76 6.56
CA VAL A 114 -3.16 -23.13 6.62
C VAL A 114 -4.18 -23.99 7.37
N VAL A 115 -5.28 -24.29 6.69
CA VAL A 115 -6.46 -24.95 7.27
C VAL A 115 -6.11 -26.25 7.99
N SER A 116 -5.18 -27.05 7.43
CA SER A 116 -4.69 -28.28 8.04
C SER A 116 -3.98 -28.09 9.39
N LYS A 117 -3.58 -26.85 9.71
CA LYS A 117 -2.96 -26.45 10.97
C LYS A 117 -3.85 -25.54 11.83
N GLY A 118 -5.09 -25.30 11.40
CA GLY A 118 -6.07 -24.49 12.11
C GLY A 118 -6.01 -22.98 11.82
N MET A 119 -5.15 -22.52 10.91
CA MET A 119 -5.14 -21.14 10.46
C MET A 119 -6.17 -20.97 9.33
N VAL A 120 -7.18 -20.14 9.58
CA VAL A 120 -8.25 -19.86 8.61
C VAL A 120 -7.78 -18.90 7.49
N PRO A 121 -8.37 -18.97 6.29
CA PRO A 121 -8.14 -17.99 5.24
C PRO A 121 -8.80 -16.65 5.61
N TRP A 122 -8.15 -15.55 5.23
CA TRP A 122 -8.64 -14.20 5.52
C TRP A 122 -9.12 -13.44 4.29
N GLU A 123 -9.02 -14.02 3.09
CA GLU A 123 -9.40 -13.35 1.83
C GLU A 123 -10.87 -12.91 1.77
N ASP A 124 -11.77 -13.60 2.46
CA ASP A 124 -13.18 -13.24 2.53
C ASP A 124 -13.51 -12.17 3.58
N GLN A 125 -12.58 -11.86 4.48
CA GLN A 125 -12.78 -10.97 5.61
C GLN A 125 -11.94 -9.70 5.55
N LEU A 126 -10.78 -9.77 4.88
CA LEU A 126 -9.83 -8.67 4.73
C LEU A 126 -9.63 -8.36 3.25
N SER A 127 -9.63 -7.08 2.92
CA SER A 127 -9.26 -6.62 1.59
C SER A 127 -7.77 -6.89 1.30
N PRO A 128 -7.34 -6.94 0.04
CA PRO A 128 -5.93 -7.14 -0.31
C PRO A 128 -4.98 -6.13 0.34
N VAL A 129 -5.43 -4.90 0.53
CA VAL A 129 -4.65 -3.86 1.24
C VAL A 129 -4.50 -4.18 2.73
N GLU A 130 -5.56 -4.61 3.38
CA GLU A 130 -5.52 -5.01 4.80
C GLU A 130 -4.63 -6.24 5.00
N ILE A 131 -4.65 -7.18 4.07
CA ILE A 131 -3.74 -8.33 4.08
C ILE A 131 -2.29 -7.86 3.90
N GLN A 132 -2.01 -6.91 2.99
CA GLN A 132 -0.68 -6.31 2.84
C GLN A 132 -0.23 -5.60 4.12
N GLN A 133 -1.11 -4.80 4.73
CA GLN A 133 -0.81 -4.06 5.96
C GLN A 133 -0.49 -4.98 7.13
N VAL A 134 -1.31 -6.01 7.35
CA VAL A 134 -1.04 -6.97 8.43
C VAL A 134 0.19 -7.83 8.14
N SER A 135 0.46 -8.19 6.90
CA SER A 135 1.68 -8.90 6.49
C SER A 135 2.93 -8.05 6.71
N SER A 136 2.86 -6.77 6.38
CA SER A 136 3.94 -5.82 6.65
C SER A 136 4.17 -5.64 8.15
N PHE A 137 3.10 -5.54 8.94
CA PHE A 137 3.22 -5.49 10.40
C PHE A 137 3.86 -6.76 10.95
N ILE A 138 3.45 -7.95 10.50
CA ILE A 138 4.04 -9.24 10.92
C ILE A 138 5.54 -9.25 10.65
N LEU A 139 5.98 -8.85 9.47
CA LEU A 139 7.41 -8.79 9.13
C LEU A 139 8.16 -7.73 9.95
N SER A 140 7.50 -6.67 10.37
CA SER A 140 8.10 -5.65 11.25
C SER A 140 8.36 -6.14 12.69
N LEU A 141 7.73 -7.24 13.10
CA LEU A 141 7.96 -7.88 14.40
C LEU A 141 9.30 -8.63 14.46
N LYS A 142 9.91 -8.92 13.32
CA LYS A 142 11.19 -9.65 13.25
C LYS A 142 12.26 -8.95 14.08
N GLY A 143 12.93 -9.74 14.95
CA GLY A 143 13.96 -9.25 15.87
C GLY A 143 13.42 -8.58 17.12
N SER A 144 12.11 -8.46 17.31
CA SER A 144 11.54 -8.06 18.61
C SER A 144 11.67 -9.20 19.64
N ILE A 145 11.63 -8.85 20.92
CA ILE A 145 11.80 -9.79 22.03
C ILE A 145 10.46 -9.94 22.75
N PRO A 146 9.67 -10.98 22.44
CA PRO A 146 8.42 -11.26 23.12
C PRO A 146 8.66 -11.77 24.55
N ALA A 147 7.65 -11.65 25.41
CA ALA A 147 7.77 -12.03 26.81
C ALA A 147 7.97 -13.54 27.00
N ASN A 148 7.29 -14.35 26.20
CA ASN A 148 7.37 -15.82 26.24
C ASN A 148 7.42 -16.37 24.81
N PRO A 149 8.57 -16.31 24.13
CA PRO A 149 8.68 -16.76 22.75
C PRO A 149 8.52 -18.28 22.69
N LYS A 150 7.75 -18.74 21.71
CA LYS A 150 7.71 -20.15 21.33
C LYS A 150 9.03 -20.51 20.64
N ASP A 151 9.47 -21.75 20.79
CA ASP A 151 10.66 -22.24 20.12
C ASP A 151 10.59 -22.06 18.61
N PRO A 152 11.71 -21.73 17.95
CA PRO A 152 11.76 -21.54 16.49
C PRO A 152 11.22 -22.75 15.74
N GLN A 153 10.45 -22.48 14.68
CA GLN A 153 9.82 -23.50 13.86
C GLN A 153 10.03 -23.21 12.37
N GLY A 154 10.42 -24.21 11.60
CA GLY A 154 10.66 -24.07 10.16
C GLY A 154 12.13 -23.94 9.83
N GLU A 155 12.41 -23.26 8.74
CA GLU A 155 13.77 -23.06 8.21
C GLU A 155 14.20 -21.61 8.40
N LEU A 156 15.51 -21.39 8.56
CA LEU A 156 16.09 -20.06 8.64
C LEU A 156 15.85 -19.32 7.31
N PHE A 157 15.14 -18.20 7.37
CA PHE A 157 14.90 -17.35 6.21
C PHE A 157 15.86 -16.16 6.24
N VAL A 158 16.86 -16.19 5.38
CA VAL A 158 17.76 -15.08 5.13
C VAL A 158 17.22 -14.30 3.92
N GLN A 159 16.73 -13.11 4.17
CA GLN A 159 16.37 -12.22 3.05
C GLN A 159 17.66 -11.79 2.35
N GLU A 160 17.88 -12.29 1.12
CA GLU A 160 18.96 -11.76 0.28
C GLU A 160 18.70 -10.26 0.11
N ALA A 161 19.61 -9.44 0.63
CA ALA A 161 19.56 -8.00 0.41
C ALA A 161 19.51 -7.79 -1.12
N THR A 162 18.44 -7.19 -1.60
CA THR A 162 18.32 -6.77 -3.00
C THR A 162 19.58 -5.98 -3.30
N GLN A 163 20.46 -6.52 -4.15
CA GLN A 163 21.66 -5.82 -4.59
C GLN A 163 21.20 -4.50 -5.19
N THR A 164 21.41 -3.42 -4.45
CA THR A 164 21.48 -2.10 -5.05
C THR A 164 22.55 -2.21 -6.12
N VAL A 165 22.11 -2.17 -7.37
CA VAL A 165 23.01 -2.00 -8.50
C VAL A 165 23.70 -0.65 -8.28
N GLU A 166 24.90 -0.70 -7.69
CA GLU A 166 25.86 0.39 -7.76
C GLU A 166 26.11 0.62 -9.25
N LEU A 167 25.50 1.66 -9.79
CA LEU A 167 25.94 2.30 -11.01
C LEU A 167 27.35 2.82 -10.71
N ALA A 168 28.35 1.97 -10.94
CA ALA A 168 29.73 2.38 -11.01
C ALA A 168 29.80 3.48 -12.07
N SER A 169 29.91 4.70 -11.61
CA SER A 169 30.31 5.83 -12.45
C SER A 169 31.77 5.63 -12.83
N ASP A 170 32.00 4.88 -13.90
CA ASP A 170 33.26 4.90 -14.61
C ASP A 170 33.37 6.23 -15.36
N SER A 171 33.96 7.19 -14.68
CA SER A 171 34.38 8.47 -15.22
C SER A 171 35.88 8.59 -15.04
N THR A 172 36.65 7.73 -15.71
CA THR A 172 38.07 7.93 -15.89
C THR A 172 38.43 7.71 -17.37
N ALA A 173 38.09 8.68 -18.20
CA ALA A 173 38.65 8.84 -19.53
C ALA A 173 39.42 10.14 -19.54
N ILE A 174 40.74 10.08 -19.24
CA ILE A 174 41.84 10.27 -20.17
C ILE A 174 41.76 11.58 -20.95
N ILE A 175 42.56 12.55 -20.53
CA ILE A 175 43.16 13.50 -21.47
C ILE A 175 44.67 13.41 -21.30
N ALA A 176 45.27 12.57 -22.13
CA ALA A 176 46.68 12.73 -22.52
C ALA A 176 46.69 13.15 -23.99
N PHE A 177 46.94 14.39 -24.21
CA PHE A 177 47.50 14.88 -25.50
C PHE A 177 48.66 15.80 -25.19
N ASN A 178 49.78 15.32 -25.59
CA ASN A 178 51.04 15.90 -25.86
C ASN A 178 50.99 17.24 -26.60
#